data_c81c08d9a1e5f076ae17023321c3e2dd
#
_entry.id   c81c08d9a1e5f076ae17023321c3e2dd
#
_cell.length_a   1.000
_cell.length_b   1.000
_cell.length_c   1.000
_cell.angle_alpha   90.00
_cell.angle_beta   90.00
_cell.angle_gamma   90.00
#
_symmetry.space_group_name_H-M   'P 1'
#
loop_
_entity.id
_entity.type
_entity.pdbx_description
1 polymer ?
#
loop_
_entity_poly.entity_id
_entity_poly.type
_entity_poly.pdbx_seq_one_letter_code
_entity_poly.pdbx_strand_id
1 'polypeptide(L)'
;MLIEHRGKCFDLSKPIDIGISLHDGAQLNCYSAPPFASRPVVLGDFVGDMQQGGLLNYKTVTLNPHGNGTHTECLSHVYDTPLTINQALKQFHFLAQLITLIPHKTKE
;
A
#
# COMPACT_ATOMS: atom_id res chain seq x y z
N MET A 1 -17.66 -0.45 -15.75
CA MET A 1 -17.52 0.77 -16.62
C MET A 1 -16.49 0.43 -17.68
N LEU A 2 -16.90 0.54 -18.96
CA LEU A 2 -16.01 0.31 -20.09
C LEU A 2 -15.41 1.64 -20.55
N ILE A 3 -14.13 1.64 -20.85
CA ILE A 3 -13.44 2.75 -21.51
C ILE A 3 -12.74 2.23 -22.76
N GLU A 4 -12.67 3.07 -23.78
CA GLU A 4 -11.91 2.79 -24.99
C GLU A 4 -10.71 3.72 -25.08
N HIS A 5 -9.54 3.16 -25.40
CA HIS A 5 -8.34 3.94 -25.66
C HIS A 5 -7.49 3.24 -26.75
N ARG A 6 -7.20 3.98 -27.83
CA ARG A 6 -6.39 3.49 -28.96
C ARG A 6 -6.90 2.16 -29.54
N GLY A 7 -8.23 2.02 -29.69
CA GLY A 7 -8.87 0.82 -30.23
C GLY A 7 -8.90 -0.39 -29.30
N LYS A 8 -8.55 -0.23 -28.02
CA LYS A 8 -8.66 -1.26 -26.98
C LYS A 8 -9.73 -0.89 -25.98
N CYS A 9 -10.55 -1.87 -25.59
CA CYS A 9 -11.54 -1.71 -24.54
C CYS A 9 -11.01 -2.22 -23.20
N PHE A 10 -11.24 -1.47 -22.15
CA PHE A 10 -10.87 -1.80 -20.78
C PHE A 10 -12.12 -1.79 -19.89
N ASP A 11 -12.30 -2.85 -19.11
CA ASP A 11 -13.39 -2.92 -18.14
C ASP A 11 -12.85 -2.56 -16.74
N LEU A 12 -13.12 -1.34 -16.31
CA LEU A 12 -12.68 -0.85 -14.99
C LEU A 12 -13.38 -1.54 -13.81
N SER A 13 -14.43 -2.35 -14.06
CA SER A 13 -15.04 -3.17 -13.02
C SER A 13 -14.31 -4.49 -12.76
N LYS A 14 -13.28 -4.79 -13.55
CA LYS A 14 -12.45 -5.99 -13.44
C LYS A 14 -10.97 -5.62 -13.20
N PRO A 15 -10.64 -5.01 -12.05
CA PRO A 15 -9.27 -4.66 -11.75
C PRO A 15 -8.42 -5.93 -11.57
N ILE A 16 -7.14 -5.83 -11.89
CA ILE A 16 -6.12 -6.80 -11.52
C ILE A 16 -5.40 -6.25 -10.29
N ASP A 17 -5.50 -6.96 -9.17
CA ASP A 17 -4.78 -6.59 -7.97
C ASP A 17 -3.29 -6.93 -8.13
N ILE A 18 -2.44 -5.92 -8.06
CA ILE A 18 -0.99 -6.04 -8.08
C ILE A 18 -0.37 -5.65 -6.73
N GLY A 19 -1.20 -5.40 -5.73
CA GLY A 19 -0.77 -5.01 -4.38
C GLY A 19 -0.16 -6.17 -3.61
N ILE A 20 0.79 -5.87 -2.72
CA ILE A 20 1.30 -6.82 -1.75
C ILE A 20 0.37 -6.79 -0.53
N SER A 21 -0.16 -7.93 -0.15
CA SER A 21 -0.99 -8.05 1.04
C SER A 21 -0.20 -7.74 2.30
N LEU A 22 -0.77 -6.89 3.15
CA LEU A 22 -0.18 -6.54 4.44
C LEU A 22 -0.74 -7.45 5.52
N HIS A 23 0.13 -8.05 6.33
CA HIS A 23 -0.26 -8.90 7.45
C HIS A 23 0.80 -8.86 8.55
N ASP A 24 0.41 -9.16 9.77
CA ASP A 24 1.33 -9.31 10.89
C ASP A 24 2.27 -10.50 10.66
N GLY A 25 3.49 -10.39 11.19
CA GLY A 25 4.51 -11.43 11.11
C GLY A 25 5.51 -11.23 9.98
N ALA A 26 6.13 -12.32 9.54
CA ALA A 26 7.15 -12.28 8.49
C ALA A 26 6.50 -11.96 7.14
N GLN A 27 6.93 -10.86 6.55
CA GLN A 27 6.54 -10.42 5.21
C GLN A 27 7.68 -9.67 4.54
N LEU A 28 7.50 -9.34 3.26
CA LEU A 28 8.45 -8.50 2.55
C LEU A 28 8.58 -7.15 3.27
N ASN A 29 9.82 -6.74 3.48
CA ASN A 29 10.17 -5.47 4.08
C ASN A 29 11.46 -4.95 3.44
N CYS A 30 11.49 -3.66 3.12
CA CYS A 30 12.64 -3.00 2.53
C CYS A 30 13.26 -2.00 3.51
N TYR A 31 14.54 -1.70 3.30
CA TYR A 31 15.26 -0.62 3.99
C TYR A 31 15.26 -0.73 5.52
N SER A 32 15.16 -1.94 6.06
CA SER A 32 15.06 -2.17 7.52
C SER A 32 13.96 -1.35 8.20
N ALA A 33 12.89 -1.03 7.46
CA ALA A 33 11.76 -0.31 8.01
C ALA A 33 11.08 -1.10 9.13
N PRO A 34 10.44 -0.44 10.10
CA PRO A 34 9.58 -1.14 11.05
C PRO A 34 8.55 -2.00 10.31
N PRO A 35 8.32 -3.26 10.71
CA PRO A 35 7.36 -4.11 10.04
C PRO A 35 5.93 -3.59 10.21
N PHE A 36 5.06 -3.98 9.28
CA PHE A 36 3.62 -3.78 9.46
C PHE A 36 3.16 -4.46 10.75
N ALA A 37 2.31 -3.78 11.49
CA ALA A 37 1.68 -4.34 12.68
C ALA A 37 0.23 -3.88 12.78
N SER A 38 -0.65 -4.78 13.22
CA SER A 38 -2.04 -4.50 13.51
C SER A 38 -2.37 -5.04 14.91
N ARG A 39 -2.73 -4.18 15.84
CA ARG A 39 -2.97 -4.53 17.24
C ARG A 39 -4.33 -4.04 17.70
N PRO A 40 -5.09 -4.85 18.44
CA PRO A 40 -6.32 -4.37 19.08
C PRO A 40 -6.05 -3.16 19.96
N VAL A 41 -6.96 -2.20 19.93
CA VAL A 41 -6.96 -1.12 20.91
C VAL A 41 -7.48 -1.67 22.23
N VAL A 42 -6.76 -1.41 23.32
CA VAL A 42 -7.14 -1.83 24.67
C VAL A 42 -7.24 -0.55 25.54
N LEU A 43 -8.41 -0.32 26.14
CA LEU A 43 -8.67 0.84 26.99
C LEU A 43 -9.46 0.36 28.22
N GLY A 44 -8.76 0.17 29.34
CA GLY A 44 -9.36 -0.45 30.53
C GLY A 44 -9.92 -1.82 30.19
N ASP A 45 -11.19 -2.06 30.42
CA ASP A 45 -11.88 -3.33 30.12
C ASP A 45 -12.30 -3.46 28.65
N PHE A 46 -12.16 -2.40 27.86
CA PHE A 46 -12.46 -2.45 26.44
C PHE A 46 -11.32 -3.11 25.65
N VAL A 47 -11.68 -4.13 24.87
CA VAL A 47 -10.76 -4.81 23.93
C VAL A 47 -11.34 -4.72 22.53
N GLY A 48 -10.60 -4.12 21.61
CA GLY A 48 -10.98 -3.95 20.20
C GLY A 48 -10.73 -5.22 19.36
N ASP A 49 -11.16 -6.38 19.85
CA ASP A 49 -11.02 -7.66 19.15
C ASP A 49 -12.16 -8.61 19.59
N MET A 50 -13.03 -8.93 18.66
CA MET A 50 -14.15 -9.84 18.91
C MET A 50 -13.68 -11.26 19.26
N GLN A 51 -12.53 -11.71 18.78
CA GLN A 51 -11.97 -13.02 19.13
C GLN A 51 -11.45 -13.06 20.57
N GLN A 52 -11.19 -11.92 21.18
CA GLN A 52 -10.79 -11.75 22.57
C GLN A 52 -11.96 -11.32 23.47
N GLY A 53 -13.19 -11.46 23.00
CA GLY A 53 -14.39 -11.11 23.76
C GLY A 53 -14.83 -9.65 23.65
N GLY A 54 -14.22 -8.88 22.79
CA GLY A 54 -14.62 -7.50 22.52
C GLY A 54 -15.92 -7.41 21.73
N LEU A 55 -16.61 -6.27 21.83
CA LEU A 55 -17.86 -6.01 21.11
C LEU A 55 -17.66 -5.73 19.62
N LEU A 56 -16.49 -5.31 19.22
CA LEU A 56 -16.15 -4.97 17.83
C LEU A 56 -14.64 -5.09 17.58
N ASN A 57 -14.25 -5.11 16.31
CA ASN A 57 -12.86 -5.05 15.91
C ASN A 57 -12.45 -3.59 15.74
N TYR A 58 -11.53 -3.12 16.59
CA TYR A 58 -10.95 -1.79 16.56
C TYR A 58 -9.46 -1.88 16.78
N LYS A 59 -8.69 -1.64 15.72
CA LYS A 59 -7.25 -1.89 15.72
C LYS A 59 -6.46 -0.63 15.41
N THR A 60 -5.31 -0.50 16.04
CA THR A 60 -4.23 0.41 15.63
C THR A 60 -3.40 -0.28 14.57
N VAL A 61 -3.09 0.42 13.49
CA VAL A 61 -2.22 -0.06 12.42
C VAL A 61 -0.94 0.78 12.41
N THR A 62 0.19 0.10 12.40
CA THR A 62 1.50 0.68 12.15
C THR A 62 1.96 0.27 10.76
N LEU A 63 2.29 1.24 9.94
CA LEU A 63 2.65 1.04 8.54
C LEU A 63 3.79 1.98 8.15
N ASN A 64 4.80 1.43 7.49
CA ASN A 64 5.77 2.19 6.72
C ASN A 64 5.51 1.92 5.22
N PRO A 65 4.88 2.84 4.47
CA PRO A 65 4.51 2.61 3.08
C PRO A 65 5.69 2.21 2.20
N HIS A 66 6.84 2.87 2.35
CA HIS A 66 8.03 2.61 1.54
C HIS A 66 8.70 1.27 1.83
N GLY A 67 8.56 0.77 3.05
CA GLY A 67 9.18 -0.48 3.48
C GLY A 67 8.26 -1.70 3.43
N ASN A 68 6.97 -1.53 3.61
CA ASN A 68 6.08 -2.66 3.87
C ASN A 68 5.27 -3.13 2.66
N GLY A 69 5.09 -2.31 1.62
CA GLY A 69 4.20 -2.77 0.56
C GLY A 69 4.07 -1.86 -0.65
N THR A 70 3.18 -2.24 -1.52
CA THR A 70 2.83 -1.46 -2.71
C THR A 70 2.19 -0.14 -2.30
N HIS A 71 2.72 0.97 -2.78
CA HIS A 71 2.26 2.30 -2.41
C HIS A 71 2.38 3.27 -3.59
N THR A 72 1.70 4.39 -3.48
CA THR A 72 1.83 5.53 -4.38
C THR A 72 2.49 6.68 -3.63
N GLU A 73 3.43 7.32 -4.28
CA GLU A 73 4.13 8.47 -3.73
C GLU A 73 4.13 9.64 -4.71
N CYS A 74 4.45 10.82 -4.24
CA CYS A 74 4.57 12.01 -5.06
C CYS A 74 6.01 12.55 -5.04
N LEU A 75 6.26 13.58 -5.82
CA LEU A 75 7.59 14.14 -6.03
C LEU A 75 8.27 14.60 -4.74
N SER A 76 7.50 14.97 -3.71
CA SER A 76 8.04 15.35 -2.39
C SER A 76 8.79 14.22 -1.67
N HIS A 77 8.69 12.98 -2.15
CA HIS A 77 9.53 11.89 -1.65
C HIS A 77 11.03 12.11 -1.93
N VAL A 78 11.36 12.75 -3.05
CA VAL A 78 12.75 12.93 -3.51
C VAL A 78 13.17 14.39 -3.67
N TYR A 79 12.24 15.32 -3.55
CA TYR A 79 12.49 16.76 -3.64
C TYR A 79 11.88 17.49 -2.45
N ASP A 80 12.57 18.48 -1.95
CA ASP A 80 12.06 19.39 -0.92
C ASP A 80 10.97 20.30 -1.52
N THR A 81 9.73 19.87 -1.36
CA THR A 81 8.54 20.58 -1.82
C THR A 81 7.37 20.30 -0.88
N PRO A 82 6.50 21.28 -0.62
CA PRO A 82 5.34 21.10 0.26
C PRO A 82 4.21 20.25 -0.37
N LEU A 83 4.42 19.69 -1.57
CA LEU A 83 3.40 18.92 -2.28
C LEU A 83 3.09 17.62 -1.54
N THR A 84 1.83 17.42 -1.17
CA THR A 84 1.36 16.17 -0.57
C THR A 84 0.77 15.22 -1.63
N ILE A 85 0.69 13.93 -1.32
CA ILE A 85 0.06 12.96 -2.22
C ILE A 85 -1.40 13.33 -2.54
N ASN A 86 -2.15 13.86 -1.57
CA ASN A 86 -3.54 14.28 -1.77
C ASN A 86 -3.66 15.49 -2.73
N GLN A 87 -2.64 16.32 -2.80
CA GLN A 87 -2.57 17.43 -3.75
C GLN A 87 -2.13 16.98 -5.14
N ALA A 88 -1.22 16.02 -5.22
CA ALA A 88 -0.65 15.51 -6.46
C ALA A 88 -1.58 14.53 -7.19
N LEU A 89 -2.17 13.59 -6.46
CA LEU A 89 -3.00 12.52 -7.04
C LEU A 89 -4.42 13.01 -7.27
N LYS A 90 -4.71 13.50 -8.47
CA LYS A 90 -6.03 13.98 -8.90
C LYS A 90 -6.74 13.06 -9.88
N GLN A 91 -6.04 12.08 -10.41
CA GLN A 91 -6.57 11.07 -11.31
C GLN A 91 -6.23 9.69 -10.76
N PHE A 92 -7.19 8.76 -10.85
CA PHE A 92 -7.03 7.39 -10.34
C PHE A 92 -6.94 6.35 -11.46
N HIS A 93 -7.16 6.78 -12.71
CA HIS A 93 -7.03 5.94 -13.89
C HIS A 93 -6.08 6.61 -14.88
N PHE A 94 -5.02 5.92 -15.20
CA PHE A 94 -4.02 6.39 -16.16
C PHE A 94 -3.42 5.20 -16.90
N LEU A 95 -2.86 5.44 -18.05
CA LEU A 95 -2.11 4.45 -18.79
C LEU A 95 -0.69 4.37 -18.24
N ALA A 96 -0.24 3.14 -18.02
CA ALA A 96 1.11 2.86 -17.58
C ALA A 96 1.73 1.77 -18.47
N GLN A 97 3.04 1.83 -18.60
CA GLN A 97 3.82 0.75 -19.18
C GLN A 97 4.47 -0.05 -18.06
N LEU A 98 4.18 -1.35 -18.01
CA LEU A 98 4.88 -2.26 -17.12
C LEU A 98 6.24 -2.60 -17.72
N ILE A 99 7.29 -2.38 -16.94
CA ILE A 99 8.64 -2.83 -17.23
C ILE A 99 9.11 -3.78 -16.13
N THR A 100 9.82 -4.84 -16.52
CA THR A 100 10.43 -5.78 -15.58
C THR A 100 11.92 -5.54 -15.53
N LEU A 101 12.45 -5.32 -14.34
CA LEU A 101 13.89 -5.20 -14.08
C LEU A 101 14.34 -6.44 -13.31
N ILE A 102 15.33 -7.14 -13.86
CA ILE A 102 15.96 -8.28 -13.20
C ILE A 102 17.30 -7.81 -12.64
N PRO A 103 17.45 -7.73 -11.31
CA PRO A 103 18.70 -7.29 -10.72
C PRO A 103 19.78 -8.37 -10.95
N HIS A 104 20.98 -7.93 -11.30
CA HIS A 104 22.15 -8.78 -11.38
C HIS A 104 23.08 -8.50 -10.22
N LYS A 105 23.63 -9.56 -9.61
CA LYS A 105 24.73 -9.40 -8.66
C LYS A 105 25.97 -8.94 -9.41
N THR A 106 26.48 -7.77 -9.07
CA THR A 106 27.82 -7.36 -9.45
C THR A 106 28.82 -8.09 -8.54
N LYS A 107 29.88 -8.65 -9.12
CA LYS A 107 31.02 -9.09 -8.30
C LYS A 107 31.74 -7.83 -7.83
N GLU A 108 31.81 -7.64 -6.53
CA GLU A 108 32.75 -6.69 -5.92
C GLU A 108 34.17 -7.20 -6.09
#